data_1850b5a11cb2cdfcb8b7575bc0d02f82
#
_entry.id   1850b5a11cb2cdfcb8b7575bc0d02f82
#
_cell.length_a   1.000
_cell.length_b   1.000
_cell.length_c   1.000
_cell.angle_alpha   90.00
_cell.angle_beta   90.00
_cell.angle_gamma   90.00
#
_symmetry.space_group_name_H-M   'P 1'
#
loop_
_entity.id
_entity.type
_entity.pdbx_description
1 polymer ?
#
loop_
_entity_poly.entity_id
_entity_poly.type
_entity_poly.pdbx_seq_one_letter_code
_entity_poly.pdbx_strand_id
1 'polypeptide(L)'
;MNASTKMKIVYIVLTVLMVTFFVRDWYVYLVGCGAVEQCLQDSSHYQNYAKFAVTLIVTIVTFSIGKNQVSPQDRKFLQAGFGMALCADFCLKILHNVSALFKHSSDYTLLGICFFMVVQALFIYRHSRTSDEDYHFPWILFVPFGVMFVSNAALIFTLGNSVNAEPLTSNPALVPIIATYGTFLICSLIVACKAPKAGYFSMRNATLIKRGMILFFCCDACVGISLATGPDYSVQEHVATIANNFVWYFYTPALILLARSGFKSANLEHS
;
A
#
# COMPACT_ATOMS: atom_id res chain seq x y z
N MET A 1 5.28 -19.57 -25.24
CA MET A 1 5.99 -19.03 -24.05
C MET A 1 5.38 -19.67 -22.81
N ASN A 2 6.18 -20.33 -21.98
CA ASN A 2 5.74 -21.03 -20.76
C ASN A 2 5.19 -20.01 -19.74
N ALA A 3 4.21 -20.39 -18.91
CA ALA A 3 3.61 -19.54 -17.86
C ALA A 3 4.68 -18.95 -16.90
N SER A 4 5.69 -19.74 -16.56
CA SER A 4 6.83 -19.29 -15.74
C SER A 4 7.61 -18.14 -16.40
N THR A 5 7.81 -18.21 -17.71
CA THR A 5 8.53 -17.17 -18.48
C THR A 5 7.71 -15.87 -18.54
N LYS A 6 6.39 -15.98 -18.74
CA LYS A 6 5.49 -14.80 -18.73
C LYS A 6 5.57 -14.06 -17.39
N MET A 7 5.51 -14.79 -16.28
CA MET A 7 5.60 -14.22 -14.94
C MET A 7 6.96 -13.55 -14.67
N LYS A 8 8.06 -14.16 -15.13
CA LYS A 8 9.40 -13.53 -15.01
C LYS A 8 9.46 -12.19 -15.75
N ILE A 9 8.91 -12.14 -16.98
CA ILE A 9 8.86 -10.89 -17.76
C ILE A 9 8.07 -9.83 -17.04
N VAL A 10 6.89 -10.17 -16.52
CA VAL A 10 6.07 -9.19 -15.74
C VAL A 10 6.86 -8.65 -14.55
N TYR A 11 7.55 -9.49 -13.79
CA TYR A 11 8.35 -9.02 -12.66
C TYR A 11 9.52 -8.14 -13.07
N ILE A 12 10.19 -8.46 -14.19
CA ILE A 12 11.26 -7.62 -14.75
C ILE A 12 10.69 -6.25 -15.12
N VAL A 13 9.55 -6.19 -15.83
CA VAL A 13 8.90 -4.93 -16.23
C VAL A 13 8.54 -4.10 -14.99
N LEU A 14 7.93 -4.71 -13.97
CA LEU A 14 7.57 -4.02 -12.73
C LEU A 14 8.81 -3.49 -11.99
N THR A 15 9.90 -4.27 -11.97
CA THR A 15 11.17 -3.84 -11.35
C THR A 15 11.78 -2.66 -12.11
N VAL A 16 11.78 -2.72 -13.44
CA VAL A 16 12.27 -1.60 -14.28
C VAL A 16 11.44 -0.34 -14.05
N LEU A 17 10.11 -0.44 -14.02
CA LEU A 17 9.23 0.69 -13.73
C LEU A 17 9.52 1.29 -12.34
N MET A 18 9.68 0.43 -11.31
CA MET A 18 10.02 0.86 -9.95
C MET A 18 11.33 1.64 -9.92
N VAL A 19 12.38 1.10 -10.56
CA VAL A 19 13.70 1.76 -10.62
C VAL A 19 13.61 3.08 -11.38
N THR A 20 12.86 3.11 -12.48
CA THR A 20 12.64 4.33 -13.27
C THR A 20 11.96 5.43 -12.43
N PHE A 21 10.91 5.07 -11.68
CA PHE A 21 10.24 6.04 -10.79
C PHE A 21 11.19 6.54 -9.71
N PHE A 22 11.93 5.64 -9.06
CA PHE A 22 12.87 6.00 -8.02
C PHE A 22 13.97 6.95 -8.53
N VAL A 23 14.63 6.58 -9.62
CA VAL A 23 15.70 7.41 -10.22
C VAL A 23 15.15 8.78 -10.63
N ARG A 24 13.96 8.84 -11.26
CA ARG A 24 13.34 10.10 -11.66
C ARG A 24 13.00 10.98 -10.46
N ASP A 25 12.34 10.43 -9.43
CA ASP A 25 11.92 11.19 -8.26
C ASP A 25 13.14 11.77 -7.51
N TRP A 26 14.24 11.00 -7.43
CA TRP A 26 15.50 11.49 -6.87
C TRP A 26 16.24 12.47 -7.77
N TYR A 27 16.23 12.26 -9.09
CA TYR A 27 16.81 13.21 -10.03
C TYR A 27 16.14 14.59 -9.91
N VAL A 28 14.82 14.62 -9.88
CA VAL A 28 14.03 15.84 -9.71
C VAL A 28 14.38 16.53 -8.38
N TYR A 29 14.48 15.78 -7.30
CA TYR A 29 14.83 16.33 -5.99
C TYR A 29 16.26 16.89 -5.93
N LEU A 30 17.23 16.21 -6.53
CA LEU A 30 18.66 16.60 -6.44
C LEU A 30 19.07 17.71 -7.40
N VAL A 31 18.46 17.76 -8.60
CA VAL A 31 18.86 18.74 -9.62
C VAL A 31 18.20 20.11 -9.40
N GLY A 32 17.14 20.15 -8.56
CA GLY A 32 16.44 21.39 -8.23
C GLY A 32 15.62 21.95 -9.38
N CYS A 33 14.52 22.58 -9.04
CA CYS A 33 13.51 22.97 -10.02
C CYS A 33 13.64 24.42 -10.49
N GLY A 34 14.75 24.86 -11.02
CA GLY A 34 14.82 26.15 -11.69
C GLY A 34 13.76 26.30 -12.82
N ALA A 35 14.16 26.32 -14.07
CA ALA A 35 13.25 26.39 -15.24
C ALA A 35 12.41 25.11 -15.49
N VAL A 36 12.50 24.10 -14.63
CA VAL A 36 11.95 22.75 -14.79
C VAL A 36 10.58 22.58 -14.11
N GLU A 37 10.15 23.53 -13.27
CA GLU A 37 8.95 23.39 -12.43
C GLU A 37 7.68 23.15 -13.28
N GLN A 38 7.54 23.81 -14.42
CA GLN A 38 6.42 23.65 -15.33
C GLN A 38 6.43 22.30 -16.05
N CYS A 39 7.62 21.84 -16.49
CA CYS A 39 7.79 20.50 -17.07
C CYS A 39 7.53 19.39 -16.06
N LEU A 40 7.76 19.62 -14.77
CA LEU A 40 7.54 18.67 -13.71
C LEU A 40 6.07 18.53 -13.36
N GLN A 41 5.32 19.62 -13.36
CA GLN A 41 3.88 19.63 -13.16
C GLN A 41 3.18 18.84 -14.27
N ASP A 42 3.51 19.08 -15.52
CA ASP A 42 2.97 18.33 -16.66
C ASP A 42 3.37 16.86 -16.63
N SER A 43 4.61 16.54 -16.22
CA SER A 43 5.08 15.16 -16.15
C SER A 43 4.54 14.39 -14.93
N SER A 44 4.04 15.07 -13.88
CA SER A 44 3.44 14.43 -12.71
C SER A 44 2.16 13.64 -13.07
N HIS A 45 1.37 14.14 -14.00
CA HIS A 45 0.17 13.45 -14.49
C HIS A 45 0.51 12.11 -15.15
N TYR A 46 1.50 12.08 -16.06
CA TYR A 46 1.95 10.85 -16.70
C TYR A 46 2.51 9.85 -15.69
N GLN A 47 3.22 10.34 -14.68
CA GLN A 47 3.74 9.50 -13.61
C GLN A 47 2.61 8.84 -12.79
N ASN A 48 1.55 9.56 -12.49
CA ASN A 48 0.40 9.00 -11.78
C ASN A 48 -0.29 7.90 -12.60
N TYR A 49 -0.44 8.06 -13.92
CA TYR A 49 -0.95 7.00 -14.80
C TYR A 49 -0.03 5.79 -14.84
N ALA A 50 1.29 5.99 -14.91
CA ALA A 50 2.25 4.90 -14.92
C ALA A 50 2.28 4.17 -13.56
N LYS A 51 2.17 4.90 -12.45
CA LYS A 51 2.03 4.34 -11.10
C LYS A 51 0.76 3.50 -10.98
N PHE A 52 -0.38 3.99 -11.44
CA PHE A 52 -1.63 3.24 -11.50
C PHE A 52 -1.50 1.95 -12.34
N ALA A 53 -0.80 2.02 -13.49
CA ALA A 53 -0.56 0.86 -14.34
C ALA A 53 0.19 -0.26 -13.60
N VAL A 54 1.10 0.04 -12.68
CA VAL A 54 1.77 -0.96 -11.83
C VAL A 54 0.76 -1.74 -11.00
N THR A 55 -0.13 -1.04 -10.29
CA THR A 55 -1.18 -1.70 -9.49
C THR A 55 -2.13 -2.50 -10.36
N LEU A 56 -2.49 -1.98 -11.53
CA LEU A 56 -3.31 -2.70 -12.51
C LEU A 56 -2.65 -3.99 -12.97
N ILE A 57 -1.37 -3.95 -13.36
CA ILE A 57 -0.61 -5.14 -13.80
C ILE A 57 -0.57 -6.19 -12.69
N VAL A 58 -0.26 -5.81 -11.44
CA VAL A 58 -0.21 -6.75 -10.32
C VAL A 58 -1.59 -7.31 -10.00
N THR A 59 -2.63 -6.50 -10.13
CA THR A 59 -4.02 -6.96 -9.97
C THR A 59 -4.36 -8.01 -11.03
N ILE A 60 -4.05 -7.77 -12.31
CA ILE A 60 -4.25 -8.75 -13.39
C ILE A 60 -3.50 -10.05 -13.10
N VAL A 61 -2.24 -9.97 -12.63
CA VAL A 61 -1.46 -11.14 -12.20
C VAL A 61 -2.21 -11.92 -11.11
N THR A 62 -2.75 -11.21 -10.12
CA THR A 62 -3.49 -11.83 -9.02
C THR A 62 -4.76 -12.52 -9.50
N PHE A 63 -5.48 -11.94 -10.45
CA PHE A 63 -6.66 -12.56 -11.06
C PHE A 63 -6.31 -13.76 -11.95
N SER A 64 -5.08 -13.83 -12.47
CA SER A 64 -4.60 -14.93 -13.32
C SER A 64 -4.11 -16.17 -12.55
N ILE A 65 -4.14 -16.18 -11.22
CA ILE A 65 -3.65 -17.30 -10.38
C ILE A 65 -4.31 -18.63 -10.77
N GLY A 66 -5.60 -18.64 -11.08
CA GLY A 66 -6.32 -19.81 -11.57
C GLY A 66 -6.21 -21.03 -10.66
N LYS A 67 -5.83 -22.19 -11.21
CA LYS A 67 -5.67 -23.47 -10.49
C LYS A 67 -4.40 -23.51 -9.62
N ASN A 68 -3.43 -22.61 -9.84
CA ASN A 68 -2.18 -22.53 -9.06
C ASN A 68 -2.33 -21.79 -7.73
N GLN A 69 -3.49 -21.83 -7.13
CA GLN A 69 -3.87 -21.16 -5.89
C GLN A 69 -3.47 -21.97 -4.65
N VAL A 70 -3.23 -21.27 -3.53
CA VAL A 70 -3.07 -21.90 -2.21
C VAL A 70 -4.37 -22.59 -1.81
N SER A 71 -5.50 -21.87 -1.86
CA SER A 71 -6.85 -22.39 -1.72
C SER A 71 -7.85 -21.49 -2.46
N PRO A 72 -9.07 -22.01 -2.80
CA PRO A 72 -10.10 -21.18 -3.45
C PRO A 72 -10.51 -19.96 -2.64
N GLN A 73 -10.58 -20.12 -1.31
CA GLN A 73 -10.93 -19.04 -0.41
C GLN A 73 -9.81 -18.01 -0.30
N ASP A 74 -8.55 -18.45 -0.19
CA ASP A 74 -7.38 -17.58 -0.18
C ASP A 74 -7.31 -16.70 -1.42
N ARG A 75 -7.53 -17.30 -2.59
CA ARG A 75 -7.58 -16.58 -3.87
C ARG A 75 -8.65 -15.47 -3.84
N LYS A 76 -9.88 -15.78 -3.37
CA LYS A 76 -10.98 -14.78 -3.32
C LYS A 76 -10.59 -13.57 -2.47
N PHE A 77 -10.02 -13.77 -1.28
CA PHE A 77 -9.60 -12.67 -0.42
C PHE A 77 -8.44 -11.88 -1.01
N LEU A 78 -7.48 -12.56 -1.63
CA LEU A 78 -6.37 -11.90 -2.29
C LEU A 78 -6.85 -11.05 -3.47
N GLN A 79 -7.71 -11.61 -4.33
CA GLN A 79 -8.29 -10.90 -5.47
C GLN A 79 -9.16 -9.72 -5.04
N ALA A 80 -9.99 -9.89 -3.99
CA ALA A 80 -10.77 -8.79 -3.42
C ALA A 80 -9.86 -7.68 -2.88
N GLY A 81 -8.80 -8.04 -2.13
CA GLY A 81 -7.82 -7.08 -1.62
C GLY A 81 -7.15 -6.28 -2.74
N PHE A 82 -6.69 -6.95 -3.80
CA PHE A 82 -6.08 -6.26 -4.94
C PHE A 82 -7.09 -5.45 -5.77
N GLY A 83 -8.34 -5.91 -5.88
CA GLY A 83 -9.42 -5.13 -6.49
C GLY A 83 -9.69 -3.83 -5.74
N MET A 84 -9.75 -3.88 -4.40
CA MET A 84 -9.92 -2.69 -3.57
C MET A 84 -8.69 -1.77 -3.61
N ALA A 85 -7.46 -2.32 -3.65
CA ALA A 85 -6.24 -1.53 -3.84
C ALA A 85 -6.25 -0.80 -5.19
N LEU A 86 -6.72 -1.45 -6.25
CA LEU A 86 -6.87 -0.83 -7.56
C LEU A 86 -7.91 0.31 -7.53
N CYS A 87 -9.03 0.13 -6.83
CA CYS A 87 -10.02 1.20 -6.62
C CYS A 87 -9.42 2.38 -5.83
N ALA A 88 -8.63 2.08 -4.79
CA ALA A 88 -7.95 3.11 -4.01
C ALA A 88 -6.99 3.93 -4.88
N ASP A 89 -6.10 3.26 -5.63
CA ASP A 89 -5.16 3.93 -6.52
C ASP A 89 -5.87 4.65 -7.68
N PHE A 90 -6.99 4.14 -8.15
CA PHE A 90 -7.82 4.85 -9.13
C PHE A 90 -8.32 6.20 -8.56
N CYS A 91 -8.82 6.21 -7.33
CA CYS A 91 -9.23 7.45 -6.66
C CYS A 91 -8.06 8.41 -6.48
N LEU A 92 -6.92 7.92 -5.98
CA LEU A 92 -5.77 8.75 -5.61
C LEU A 92 -4.93 9.22 -6.81
N LYS A 93 -4.91 8.47 -7.92
CA LYS A 93 -4.03 8.76 -9.05
C LYS A 93 -4.77 9.20 -10.29
N ILE A 94 -5.95 8.63 -10.57
CA ILE A 94 -6.69 8.91 -11.79
C ILE A 94 -7.76 9.98 -11.55
N LEU A 95 -8.67 9.77 -10.59
CA LEU A 95 -9.75 10.72 -10.34
C LEU A 95 -9.23 12.07 -9.86
N HIS A 96 -8.19 12.07 -9.03
CA HIS A 96 -7.55 13.32 -8.60
C HIS A 96 -7.01 14.12 -9.80
N ASN A 97 -6.30 13.48 -10.73
CA ASN A 97 -5.79 14.13 -11.95
C ASN A 97 -6.92 14.60 -12.87
N VAL A 98 -7.96 13.77 -13.05
CA VAL A 98 -9.11 14.11 -13.91
C VAL A 98 -9.89 15.28 -13.32
N SER A 99 -10.12 15.32 -12.02
CA SER A 99 -10.82 16.42 -11.35
C SER A 99 -10.07 17.75 -11.52
N ALA A 100 -8.75 17.73 -11.44
CA ALA A 100 -7.92 18.90 -11.69
C ALA A 100 -8.10 19.45 -13.12
N LEU A 101 -8.21 18.58 -14.12
CA LEU A 101 -8.47 18.98 -15.52
C LEU A 101 -9.83 19.66 -15.71
N PHE A 102 -10.86 19.23 -14.97
CA PHE A 102 -12.21 19.81 -15.06
C PHE A 102 -12.45 20.97 -14.08
N LYS A 103 -11.40 21.49 -13.43
CA LYS A 103 -11.50 22.57 -12.40
C LYS A 103 -12.50 22.24 -11.28
N HIS A 104 -12.73 20.98 -11.02
CA HIS A 104 -13.60 20.51 -9.95
C HIS A 104 -12.73 20.08 -8.79
N SER A 105 -12.82 20.78 -7.67
CA SER A 105 -11.97 20.54 -6.47
C SER A 105 -12.46 19.36 -5.62
N SER A 106 -12.92 18.27 -6.25
CA SER A 106 -13.34 17.09 -5.48
C SER A 106 -12.10 16.34 -4.99
N ASP A 107 -11.91 16.32 -3.68
CA ASP A 107 -10.84 15.56 -3.05
C ASP A 107 -11.27 14.09 -2.87
N TYR A 108 -10.69 13.23 -3.69
CA TYR A 108 -10.92 11.77 -3.64
C TYR A 108 -9.98 11.04 -2.68
N THR A 109 -9.13 11.76 -1.95
CA THR A 109 -8.15 11.18 -1.01
C THR A 109 -8.84 10.37 0.07
N LEU A 110 -9.91 10.91 0.66
CA LEU A 110 -10.69 10.22 1.68
C LEU A 110 -11.27 8.90 1.17
N LEU A 111 -11.82 8.90 -0.05
CA LEU A 111 -12.37 7.70 -0.66
C LEU A 111 -11.28 6.65 -0.92
N GLY A 112 -10.10 7.09 -1.37
CA GLY A 112 -8.93 6.22 -1.53
C GLY A 112 -8.49 5.59 -0.21
N ILE A 113 -8.44 6.36 0.88
CA ILE A 113 -8.12 5.85 2.23
C ILE A 113 -9.17 4.82 2.68
N CYS A 114 -10.46 5.07 2.45
CA CYS A 114 -11.52 4.11 2.77
C CYS A 114 -11.34 2.78 2.03
N PHE A 115 -11.00 2.80 0.74
CA PHE A 115 -10.68 1.58 0.01
C PHE A 115 -9.46 0.86 0.57
N PHE A 116 -8.39 1.57 0.95
CA PHE A 116 -7.23 0.96 1.61
C PHE A 116 -7.57 0.39 2.99
N MET A 117 -8.49 0.97 3.76
CA MET A 117 -8.98 0.35 5.00
C MET A 117 -9.62 -1.02 4.72
N VAL A 118 -10.41 -1.14 3.66
CA VAL A 118 -10.98 -2.43 3.23
C VAL A 118 -9.88 -3.42 2.82
N VAL A 119 -8.83 -2.95 2.11
CA VAL A 119 -7.65 -3.78 1.79
C VAL A 119 -7.02 -4.36 3.04
N GLN A 120 -6.77 -3.52 4.05
CA GLN A 120 -6.15 -3.96 5.30
C GLN A 120 -7.05 -4.94 6.05
N ALA A 121 -8.36 -4.71 6.12
CA ALA A 121 -9.32 -5.63 6.73
C ALA A 121 -9.31 -7.00 6.04
N LEU A 122 -9.31 -7.04 4.71
CA LEU A 122 -9.21 -8.27 3.93
C LEU A 122 -7.88 -9.00 4.17
N PHE A 123 -6.78 -8.27 4.28
CA PHE A 123 -5.47 -8.85 4.56
C PHE A 123 -5.35 -9.33 6.00
N ILE A 124 -5.92 -8.63 7.00
CA ILE A 124 -6.02 -9.11 8.37
C ILE A 124 -6.73 -10.47 8.36
N TYR A 125 -7.91 -10.55 7.78
CA TYR A 125 -8.68 -11.79 7.72
C TYR A 125 -7.93 -12.89 6.97
N ARG A 126 -7.33 -12.57 5.81
CA ARG A 126 -6.56 -13.53 5.02
C ARG A 126 -5.36 -14.10 5.78
N HIS A 127 -4.59 -13.24 6.44
CA HIS A 127 -3.32 -13.62 7.07
C HIS A 127 -3.49 -14.19 8.49
N SER A 128 -4.64 -13.97 9.13
CA SER A 128 -4.93 -14.50 10.46
C SER A 128 -5.31 -15.99 10.48
N ARG A 129 -5.50 -16.60 9.31
CA ARG A 129 -5.92 -18.00 9.25
C ARG A 129 -4.87 -18.94 9.80
N THR A 130 -5.36 -19.95 10.51
CA THR A 130 -4.57 -21.05 11.07
C THR A 130 -4.92 -22.36 10.37
N SER A 131 -4.10 -23.40 10.58
CA SER A 131 -4.40 -24.76 10.14
C SER A 131 -5.52 -25.42 10.95
N ASP A 132 -5.87 -24.87 12.10
CA ASP A 132 -6.93 -25.41 12.95
C ASP A 132 -8.31 -25.15 12.35
N GLU A 133 -9.12 -26.19 12.22
CA GLU A 133 -10.47 -26.11 11.64
C GLU A 133 -11.42 -25.25 12.48
N ASP A 134 -11.17 -25.11 13.79
CA ASP A 134 -11.95 -24.32 14.75
C ASP A 134 -11.51 -22.86 14.87
N TYR A 135 -10.99 -22.27 13.79
CA TYR A 135 -10.59 -20.88 13.81
C TYR A 135 -11.78 -19.94 14.02
N HIS A 136 -11.94 -19.48 15.24
CA HIS A 136 -12.81 -18.37 15.57
C HIS A 136 -12.03 -17.05 15.48
N PHE A 137 -12.58 -16.07 14.76
CA PHE A 137 -11.98 -14.73 14.72
C PHE A 137 -11.80 -14.24 16.17
N PRO A 138 -10.56 -13.97 16.60
CA PRO A 138 -10.31 -13.70 18.02
C PRO A 138 -10.82 -12.30 18.38
N TRP A 139 -12.03 -12.22 18.93
CA TRP A 139 -12.65 -10.99 19.43
C TRP A 139 -11.75 -10.23 20.40
N ILE A 140 -10.84 -10.94 21.09
CA ILE A 140 -9.83 -10.36 21.99
C ILE A 140 -8.91 -9.36 21.27
N LEU A 141 -8.85 -9.35 19.92
CA LEU A 141 -8.12 -8.36 19.14
C LEU A 141 -8.78 -6.97 19.18
N PHE A 142 -10.06 -6.85 19.57
CA PHE A 142 -10.69 -5.53 19.66
C PHE A 142 -10.14 -4.68 20.81
N VAL A 143 -9.68 -5.28 21.90
CA VAL A 143 -9.08 -4.53 23.01
C VAL A 143 -7.77 -3.86 22.57
N PRO A 144 -6.76 -4.59 22.05
CA PRO A 144 -5.56 -3.95 21.53
C PRO A 144 -5.85 -3.03 20.35
N PHE A 145 -6.88 -3.32 19.51
CA PHE A 145 -7.32 -2.42 18.45
C PHE A 145 -7.76 -1.07 19.00
N GLY A 146 -8.60 -1.06 20.06
CA GLY A 146 -9.04 0.19 20.71
C GLY A 146 -7.87 0.98 21.29
N VAL A 147 -6.95 0.33 21.99
CA VAL A 147 -5.74 0.96 22.53
C VAL A 147 -4.87 1.56 21.41
N MET A 148 -4.65 0.79 20.35
CA MET A 148 -3.86 1.24 19.19
C MET A 148 -4.54 2.41 18.47
N PHE A 149 -5.87 2.39 18.35
CA PHE A 149 -6.63 3.50 17.77
C PHE A 149 -6.44 4.78 18.56
N VAL A 150 -6.62 4.73 19.90
CA VAL A 150 -6.43 5.90 20.77
C VAL A 150 -4.99 6.40 20.71
N SER A 151 -4.01 5.50 20.74
CA SER A 151 -2.59 5.85 20.66
C SER A 151 -2.24 6.51 19.32
N ASN A 152 -2.73 5.97 18.21
CA ASN A 152 -2.55 6.56 16.87
C ASN A 152 -3.22 7.92 16.76
N ALA A 153 -4.45 8.07 17.26
CA ALA A 153 -5.17 9.34 17.24
C ALA A 153 -4.42 10.41 18.04
N ALA A 154 -3.94 10.05 19.24
CA ALA A 154 -3.15 10.94 20.07
C ALA A 154 -1.83 11.35 19.38
N LEU A 155 -1.13 10.37 18.78
CA LEU A 155 0.11 10.61 18.05
C LEU A 155 -0.09 11.57 16.86
N ILE A 156 -1.11 11.30 16.01
CA ILE A 156 -1.42 12.11 14.83
C ILE A 156 -1.81 13.53 15.27
N PHE A 157 -2.64 13.66 16.31
CA PHE A 157 -3.04 14.96 16.84
C PHE A 157 -1.84 15.75 17.39
N THR A 158 -0.96 15.08 18.16
CA THR A 158 0.22 15.71 18.75
C THR A 158 1.21 16.12 17.65
N LEU A 159 1.52 15.24 16.71
CA LEU A 159 2.41 15.55 15.59
C LEU A 159 1.84 16.64 14.69
N GLY A 160 0.55 16.54 14.34
CA GLY A 160 -0.12 17.54 13.51
C GLY A 160 -0.05 18.95 14.11
N ASN A 161 -0.27 19.05 15.40
CA ASN A 161 -0.14 20.35 16.12
C ASN A 161 1.31 20.83 16.21
N SER A 162 2.27 19.90 16.42
CA SER A 162 3.69 20.26 16.56
C SER A 162 4.31 20.78 15.27
N VAL A 163 3.83 20.29 14.10
CA VAL A 163 4.35 20.68 12.78
C VAL A 163 3.42 21.62 12.02
N ASN A 164 2.34 22.12 12.67
CA ASN A 164 1.32 22.94 12.04
C ASN A 164 0.81 22.36 10.72
N ALA A 165 0.56 21.05 10.69
CA ALA A 165 0.12 20.34 9.49
C ALA A 165 -1.25 20.86 9.04
N GLU A 166 -1.26 21.78 8.09
CA GLU A 166 -2.44 22.49 7.61
C GLU A 166 -3.62 21.57 7.24
N PRO A 167 -3.41 20.42 6.57
CA PRO A 167 -4.51 19.49 6.29
C PRO A 167 -5.16 18.90 7.54
N LEU A 168 -4.40 18.66 8.61
CA LEU A 168 -4.91 18.09 9.85
C LEU A 168 -5.54 19.14 10.76
N THR A 169 -5.01 20.38 10.77
CA THR A 169 -5.55 21.48 11.57
C THR A 169 -6.80 22.08 10.94
N SER A 170 -6.85 22.15 9.61
CA SER A 170 -8.02 22.66 8.87
C SER A 170 -9.19 21.68 8.82
N ASN A 171 -8.92 20.37 8.90
CA ASN A 171 -9.96 19.33 8.88
C ASN A 171 -9.74 18.28 9.98
N PRO A 172 -10.15 18.58 11.23
CA PRO A 172 -9.96 17.67 12.36
C PRO A 172 -10.67 16.31 12.19
N ALA A 173 -11.65 16.18 11.26
CA ALA A 173 -12.29 14.92 10.94
C ALA A 173 -11.34 13.92 10.27
N LEU A 174 -10.24 14.37 9.68
CA LEU A 174 -9.22 13.49 9.12
C LEU A 174 -8.48 12.69 10.19
N VAL A 175 -8.28 13.25 11.39
CA VAL A 175 -7.55 12.58 12.48
C VAL A 175 -8.12 11.19 12.80
N PRO A 176 -9.43 11.02 13.09
CA PRO A 176 -9.99 9.70 13.39
C PRO A 176 -9.92 8.74 12.19
N ILE A 177 -10.01 9.25 10.96
CA ILE A 177 -9.95 8.42 9.75
C ILE A 177 -8.53 7.89 9.56
N ILE A 178 -7.52 8.74 9.64
CA ILE A 178 -6.10 8.35 9.51
C ILE A 178 -5.71 7.44 10.68
N ALA A 179 -6.18 7.72 11.90
CA ALA A 179 -5.94 6.88 13.07
C ALA A 179 -6.56 5.48 12.90
N THR A 180 -7.78 5.40 12.36
CA THR A 180 -8.43 4.13 12.03
C THR A 180 -7.61 3.37 11.00
N TYR A 181 -7.22 4.03 9.90
CA TYR A 181 -6.39 3.44 8.86
C TYR A 181 -5.06 2.91 9.42
N GLY A 182 -4.33 3.73 10.17
CA GLY A 182 -3.07 3.34 10.80
C GLY A 182 -3.23 2.14 11.74
N THR A 183 -4.35 2.06 12.46
CA THR A 183 -4.66 0.92 13.32
C THR A 183 -4.87 -0.36 12.51
N PHE A 184 -5.66 -0.32 11.43
CA PHE A 184 -5.81 -1.45 10.51
C PHE A 184 -4.47 -1.88 9.91
N LEU A 185 -3.64 -0.93 9.50
CA LEU A 185 -2.32 -1.17 8.94
C LEU A 185 -1.39 -1.88 9.92
N ILE A 186 -1.33 -1.42 11.18
CA ILE A 186 -0.52 -2.06 12.23
C ILE A 186 -1.05 -3.47 12.54
N CYS A 187 -2.37 -3.64 12.66
CA CYS A 187 -2.99 -4.95 12.88
C CYS A 187 -2.65 -5.92 11.74
N SER A 188 -2.75 -5.49 10.48
CA SER A 188 -2.42 -6.33 9.33
C SER A 188 -0.95 -6.73 9.30
N LEU A 189 -0.04 -5.83 9.71
CA LEU A 189 1.38 -6.13 9.86
C LEU A 189 1.63 -7.17 10.97
N ILE A 190 1.02 -7.00 12.15
CA ILE A 190 1.17 -7.94 13.26
C ILE A 190 0.71 -9.35 12.86
N VAL A 191 -0.45 -9.44 12.21
CA VAL A 191 -1.00 -10.72 11.75
C VAL A 191 -0.11 -11.34 10.68
N ALA A 192 0.37 -10.57 9.73
CA ALA A 192 1.30 -11.03 8.70
C ALA A 192 2.64 -11.53 9.28
N CYS A 193 3.14 -10.89 10.34
CA CYS A 193 4.34 -11.34 11.05
C CYS A 193 4.12 -12.67 11.78
N LYS A 194 2.89 -12.99 12.17
CA LYS A 194 2.53 -14.27 12.79
C LYS A 194 2.23 -15.38 11.78
N ALA A 195 1.95 -15.06 10.53
CA ALA A 195 1.59 -16.03 9.47
C ALA A 195 2.56 -17.21 9.33
N PRO A 196 3.92 -17.05 9.46
CA PRO A 196 4.84 -18.19 9.41
C PRO A 196 4.64 -19.22 10.52
N LYS A 197 4.08 -18.82 11.67
CA LYS A 197 3.82 -19.70 12.81
C LYS A 197 2.39 -20.28 12.79
N ALA A 198 1.49 -19.71 12.00
CA ALA A 198 0.08 -20.10 11.95
C ALA A 198 -0.18 -21.41 11.18
N GLY A 199 0.77 -21.88 10.36
CA GLY A 199 0.69 -23.17 9.66
C GLY A 199 -0.23 -23.21 8.43
N TYR A 200 -1.09 -22.23 8.22
CA TYR A 200 -2.02 -22.21 7.08
C TYR A 200 -1.31 -22.05 5.72
N PHE A 201 -0.32 -21.20 5.67
CA PHE A 201 0.50 -20.97 4.48
C PHE A 201 1.78 -21.80 4.53
N SER A 202 2.25 -22.24 3.37
CA SER A 202 3.62 -22.78 3.29
C SER A 202 4.62 -21.74 3.81
N MET A 203 5.74 -22.17 4.38
CA MET A 203 6.78 -21.26 4.93
C MET A 203 7.21 -20.20 3.90
N ARG A 204 7.31 -20.58 2.63
CA ARG A 204 7.62 -19.65 1.53
C ARG A 204 6.55 -18.57 1.38
N ASN A 205 5.27 -18.96 1.32
CA ASN A 205 4.17 -18.02 1.12
C ASN A 205 3.99 -17.13 2.34
N ALA A 206 4.09 -17.68 3.54
CA ALA A 206 4.05 -16.92 4.79
C ALA A 206 5.20 -15.89 4.88
N THR A 207 6.41 -16.24 4.42
CA THR A 207 7.53 -15.30 4.33
C THR A 207 7.28 -14.19 3.31
N LEU A 208 6.65 -14.50 2.17
CA LEU A 208 6.25 -13.49 1.19
C LEU A 208 5.20 -12.54 1.76
N ILE A 209 4.21 -13.06 2.47
CA ILE A 209 3.19 -12.26 3.20
C ILE A 209 3.88 -11.31 4.18
N LYS A 210 4.72 -11.86 5.08
CA LYS A 210 5.42 -11.06 6.09
C LYS A 210 6.24 -9.93 5.45
N ARG A 211 7.09 -10.26 4.47
CA ARG A 211 7.95 -9.27 3.80
C ARG A 211 7.13 -8.24 3.02
N GLY A 212 6.09 -8.70 2.32
CA GLY A 212 5.19 -7.82 1.58
C GLY A 212 4.48 -6.82 2.48
N MET A 213 3.98 -7.27 3.65
CA MET A 213 3.32 -6.38 4.60
C MET A 213 4.28 -5.43 5.32
N ILE A 214 5.53 -5.83 5.58
CA ILE A 214 6.55 -4.90 6.10
C ILE A 214 6.80 -3.78 5.09
N LEU A 215 6.97 -4.10 3.81
CA LEU A 215 7.19 -3.09 2.77
C LEU A 215 5.94 -2.21 2.57
N PHE A 216 4.75 -2.80 2.65
CA PHE A 216 3.49 -2.05 2.57
C PHE A 216 3.38 -1.05 3.73
N PHE A 217 3.71 -1.47 4.96
CA PHE A 217 3.76 -0.60 6.12
C PHE A 217 4.77 0.54 5.95
N CYS A 218 5.99 0.25 5.45
CA CYS A 218 6.99 1.28 5.17
C CYS A 218 6.50 2.29 4.13
N CYS A 219 5.81 1.81 3.08
CA CYS A 219 5.18 2.68 2.08
C CYS A 219 4.19 3.66 2.74
N ASP A 220 3.27 3.15 3.53
CA ASP A 220 2.22 3.95 4.15
C ASP A 220 2.75 4.88 5.25
N ALA A 221 3.80 4.46 5.95
CA ALA A 221 4.54 5.34 6.87
C ALA A 221 5.16 6.53 6.11
N CYS A 222 5.74 6.29 4.92
CA CYS A 222 6.24 7.36 4.07
C CYS A 222 5.13 8.29 3.58
N VAL A 223 3.96 7.76 3.21
CA VAL A 223 2.78 8.57 2.85
C VAL A 223 2.34 9.40 4.05
N GLY A 224 2.24 8.80 5.24
CA GLY A 224 1.87 9.50 6.47
C GLY A 224 2.83 10.64 6.81
N ILE A 225 4.14 10.41 6.70
CA ILE A 225 5.17 11.44 6.91
C ILE A 225 5.00 12.57 5.89
N SER A 226 4.85 12.25 4.60
CA SER A 226 4.72 13.26 3.56
C SER A 226 3.47 14.13 3.72
N LEU A 227 2.36 13.56 4.22
CA LEU A 227 1.13 14.30 4.50
C LEU A 227 1.21 15.14 5.79
N ALA A 228 1.97 14.67 6.80
CA ALA A 228 2.10 15.36 8.06
C ALA A 228 3.04 16.57 8.01
N THR A 229 3.99 16.58 7.07
CA THR A 229 5.04 17.61 7.02
C THR A 229 4.75 18.80 6.09
N GLY A 230 3.61 18.86 5.43
CA GLY A 230 3.11 20.05 4.69
C GLY A 230 4.08 20.75 3.71
N PRO A 231 3.59 21.68 2.88
CA PRO A 231 4.40 22.32 1.83
C PRO A 231 5.17 23.58 2.28
N ASP A 232 5.37 23.83 3.57
CA ASP A 232 6.14 25.01 4.02
C ASP A 232 7.63 24.87 3.70
N TYR A 233 8.22 25.91 3.10
CA TYR A 233 9.61 26.04 2.60
C TYR A 233 10.71 25.89 3.67
N SER A 234 10.61 24.88 4.51
CA SER A 234 11.46 24.58 5.64
C SER A 234 12.05 23.17 5.49
N VAL A 235 12.85 22.75 6.46
CA VAL A 235 13.35 21.37 6.62
C VAL A 235 12.23 20.34 6.43
N GLN A 236 10.97 20.70 6.72
CA GLN A 236 9.79 19.87 6.59
C GLN A 236 9.47 19.49 5.13
N GLU A 237 9.66 20.41 4.17
CA GLU A 237 9.47 20.13 2.73
C GLU A 237 10.46 19.06 2.24
N HIS A 238 11.73 19.15 2.65
CA HIS A 238 12.71 18.13 2.31
C HIS A 238 12.34 16.76 2.87
N VAL A 239 11.85 16.69 4.10
CA VAL A 239 11.41 15.44 4.74
C VAL A 239 10.19 14.87 4.00
N ALA A 240 9.20 15.72 3.67
CA ALA A 240 8.02 15.31 2.90
C ALA A 240 8.40 14.74 1.53
N THR A 241 9.27 15.44 0.80
CA THR A 241 9.71 15.02 -0.53
C THR A 241 10.52 13.72 -0.48
N ILE A 242 11.46 13.61 0.46
CA ILE A 242 12.25 12.38 0.66
C ILE A 242 11.32 11.20 0.98
N ALA A 243 10.37 11.38 1.90
CA ALA A 243 9.41 10.34 2.24
C ALA A 243 8.58 9.93 1.02
N ASN A 244 8.05 10.89 0.26
CA ASN A 244 7.26 10.62 -0.94
C ASN A 244 8.06 9.86 -2.02
N ASN A 245 9.38 10.14 -2.16
CA ASN A 245 10.26 9.44 -3.11
C ASN A 245 10.43 7.95 -2.77
N PHE A 246 10.29 7.56 -1.49
CA PHE A 246 10.35 6.16 -1.08
C PHE A 246 9.03 5.41 -1.22
N VAL A 247 7.88 6.08 -1.38
CA VAL A 247 6.55 5.43 -1.46
C VAL A 247 6.54 4.31 -2.50
N TRP A 248 6.93 4.60 -3.74
CA TRP A 248 6.86 3.61 -4.83
C TRP A 248 7.99 2.58 -4.79
N TYR A 249 9.09 2.92 -4.15
CA TYR A 249 10.17 1.98 -3.87
C TYR A 249 9.72 0.86 -2.93
N PHE A 250 8.87 1.16 -1.96
CA PHE A 250 8.30 0.17 -1.04
C PHE A 250 7.01 -0.45 -1.57
N TYR A 251 6.13 0.34 -2.20
CA TYR A 251 4.81 -0.13 -2.63
C TYR A 251 4.88 -1.19 -3.72
N THR A 252 5.65 -0.97 -4.77
CA THR A 252 5.75 -1.91 -5.89
C THR A 252 6.22 -3.31 -5.45
N PRO A 253 7.33 -3.49 -4.72
CA PRO A 253 7.72 -4.81 -4.26
C PRO A 253 6.76 -5.40 -3.22
N ALA A 254 6.10 -4.56 -2.40
CA ALA A 254 5.05 -5.04 -1.50
C ALA A 254 3.93 -5.73 -2.27
N LEU A 255 3.38 -5.09 -3.30
CA LEU A 255 2.35 -5.65 -4.16
C LEU A 255 2.81 -6.94 -4.84
N ILE A 256 4.03 -6.98 -5.38
CA ILE A 256 4.61 -8.17 -6.03
C ILE A 256 4.68 -9.34 -5.04
N LEU A 257 5.21 -9.11 -3.83
CA LEU A 257 5.36 -10.17 -2.83
C LEU A 257 4.01 -10.69 -2.35
N LEU A 258 3.05 -9.79 -2.10
CA LEU A 258 1.69 -10.15 -1.71
C LEU A 258 0.96 -10.93 -2.81
N ALA A 259 1.05 -10.51 -4.07
CA ALA A 259 0.48 -11.24 -5.19
C ALA A 259 1.09 -12.65 -5.32
N ARG A 260 2.42 -12.76 -5.21
CA ARG A 260 3.14 -14.05 -5.27
C ARG A 260 2.76 -15.00 -4.13
N SER A 261 2.38 -14.47 -2.98
CA SER A 261 1.96 -15.29 -1.83
C SER A 261 0.67 -16.09 -2.07
N GLY A 262 -0.10 -15.77 -3.11
CA GLY A 262 -1.31 -16.49 -3.50
C GLY A 262 -1.05 -17.71 -4.39
N PHE A 263 0.17 -17.86 -4.93
CA PHE A 263 0.51 -19.01 -5.76
C PHE A 263 0.95 -20.21 -4.93
N LYS A 264 0.49 -21.41 -5.30
CA LYS A 264 0.93 -22.67 -4.68
C LYS A 264 2.45 -22.81 -4.82
N SER A 265 3.12 -23.20 -3.75
CA SER A 265 4.56 -23.48 -3.78
C SER A 265 4.82 -24.77 -4.54
N ALA A 266 5.70 -24.73 -5.54
CA ALA A 266 6.04 -25.90 -6.35
C ALA A 266 6.74 -27.05 -5.58
N ASN A 267 7.12 -26.82 -4.31
CA ASN A 267 7.90 -27.79 -3.53
C ASN A 267 7.04 -28.82 -2.77
N LEU A 268 5.70 -28.84 -2.96
CA LEU A 268 4.81 -29.77 -2.28
C LEU A 268 4.50 -31.05 -3.12
N GLU A 269 5.06 -31.17 -4.34
CA GLU A 269 4.79 -32.33 -5.20
C GLU A 269 5.83 -33.48 -5.02
N HIS A 270 6.80 -33.33 -4.11
CA HIS A 270 7.86 -34.33 -3.91
C HIS A 270 8.02 -34.78 -2.43
N SER A 271 6.98 -34.62 -1.60
CA SER A 271 6.99 -35.17 -0.23
C SER A 271 5.85 -36.14 0.01
#